data_14fff52572d959058e6baa603784b3c3
#
_entry.id   14fff52572d959058e6baa603784b3c3
#
_cell.length_a   1.000
_cell.length_b   1.000
_cell.length_c   1.000
_cell.angle_alpha   90.00
_cell.angle_beta   90.00
_cell.angle_gamma   90.00
#
_symmetry.space_group_name_H-M   'P 1'
#
loop_
_entity.id
_entity.type
_entity.pdbx_description
1 polymer ?
#
loop_
_entity_poly.entity_id
_entity_poly.type
_entity_poly.pdbx_seq_one_letter_code
_entity_poly.pdbx_strand_id
1 'polypeptide(L)'
;MMGQRIRGLKRVGIYVPGGTAAYPSSVLMNAVPAKIAGVEEIIMCTPPQKDGTPNPNIIAAAKVAGVDRIFLMGGAQAVAALAYGTESVPKVDKIVGPGNIFVATAKKLLYGTVDIDMIAGPSEILIIADKSANPKFLAADLMSLSLIH
;
A
#
# COMPACT_ATOMS: atom_id res chain seq x y z
N MET A 1 -11.74 -25.86 25.97
CA MET A 1 -10.52 -25.04 26.07
C MET A 1 -10.59 -24.00 24.95
N MET A 2 -10.61 -22.71 25.28
CA MET A 2 -10.58 -21.63 24.27
C MET A 2 -9.13 -21.15 24.12
N GLY A 3 -8.70 -20.90 22.87
CA GLY A 3 -7.34 -20.44 22.59
C GLY A 3 -7.29 -19.68 21.27
N GLN A 4 -6.22 -18.90 21.06
CA GLN A 4 -5.94 -18.17 19.84
C GLN A 4 -4.87 -18.92 19.04
N ARG A 5 -5.16 -19.20 17.76
CA ARG A 5 -4.18 -19.79 16.83
C ARG A 5 -3.55 -18.69 15.99
N ILE A 6 -2.26 -18.44 16.22
CA ILE A 6 -1.47 -17.51 15.42
C ILE A 6 -0.79 -18.28 14.29
N ARG A 7 -0.91 -17.79 13.05
CA ARG A 7 -0.23 -18.33 11.87
C ARG A 7 0.28 -17.20 10.98
N GLY A 8 1.36 -17.43 10.24
CA GLY A 8 1.85 -16.53 9.22
C GLY A 8 0.85 -16.38 8.06
N LEU A 9 0.90 -15.23 7.39
CA LEU A 9 0.17 -15.01 6.15
C LEU A 9 0.92 -15.69 5.01
N LYS A 10 0.18 -16.37 4.13
CA LYS A 10 0.78 -17.00 2.95
C LYS A 10 1.03 -15.98 1.85
N ARG A 11 0.01 -15.17 1.52
CA ARG A 11 0.08 -14.15 0.47
C ARG A 11 -0.38 -12.80 0.96
N VAL A 12 0.36 -11.77 0.58
CA VAL A 12 -0.01 -10.37 0.83
C VAL A 12 -0.09 -9.62 -0.49
N GLY A 13 -1.21 -8.91 -0.68
CA GLY A 13 -1.40 -7.98 -1.79
C GLY A 13 -0.97 -6.58 -1.36
N ILE A 14 -0.08 -5.95 -2.12
CA ILE A 14 0.33 -4.57 -1.90
C ILE A 14 -0.31 -3.69 -2.97
N TYR A 15 -1.04 -2.67 -2.56
CA TYR A 15 -1.49 -1.62 -3.47
C TYR A 15 -0.53 -0.44 -3.42
N VAL A 16 0.05 -0.07 -4.55
CA VAL A 16 0.96 1.08 -4.67
C VAL A 16 0.33 2.10 -5.61
N PRO A 17 0.02 3.31 -5.13
CA PRO A 17 -0.50 4.37 -5.98
C PRO A 17 0.48 4.69 -7.12
N GLY A 18 -0.07 4.96 -8.29
CA GLY A 18 0.68 5.35 -9.48
C GLY A 18 -0.10 6.38 -10.29
N GLY A 19 0.44 6.79 -11.41
CA GLY A 19 -0.18 7.73 -12.34
C GLY A 19 0.51 9.09 -12.30
N THR A 20 0.08 10.02 -11.46
CA THR A 20 0.64 11.38 -11.41
C THR A 20 1.94 11.49 -10.61
N ALA A 21 2.12 10.66 -9.60
CA ALA A 21 3.32 10.64 -8.77
C ALA A 21 3.79 9.19 -8.53
N ALA A 22 5.09 8.99 -8.47
CA ALA A 22 5.69 7.71 -8.10
C ALA A 22 6.00 7.70 -6.60
N TYR A 23 5.59 6.64 -5.92
CA TYR A 23 5.85 6.44 -4.50
C TYR A 23 6.64 5.14 -4.26
N PRO A 24 7.94 5.08 -4.63
CA PRO A 24 8.77 3.90 -4.37
C PRO A 24 8.88 3.60 -2.87
N SER A 25 8.79 4.62 -2.01
CA SER A 25 8.71 4.45 -0.56
C SER A 25 7.52 3.59 -0.12
N SER A 26 6.35 3.73 -0.76
CA SER A 26 5.18 2.90 -0.46
C SER A 26 5.44 1.42 -0.75
N VAL A 27 6.24 1.11 -1.77
CA VAL A 27 6.66 -0.27 -2.04
C VAL A 27 7.49 -0.80 -0.87
N LEU A 28 8.55 -0.06 -0.50
CA LEU A 28 9.47 -0.48 0.56
C LEU A 28 8.77 -0.60 1.91
N MET A 29 7.94 0.37 2.26
CA MET A 29 7.21 0.41 3.55
C MET A 29 6.24 -0.76 3.72
N ASN A 30 5.76 -1.37 2.64
CA ASN A 30 4.86 -2.52 2.70
C ASN A 30 5.58 -3.85 2.43
N ALA A 31 6.48 -3.91 1.44
CA ALA A 31 7.13 -5.15 1.04
C ALA A 31 8.20 -5.61 2.04
N VAL A 32 9.01 -4.69 2.57
CA VAL A 32 10.09 -5.05 3.50
C VAL A 32 9.55 -5.65 4.79
N PRO A 33 8.56 -5.05 5.49
CA PRO A 33 7.94 -5.69 6.65
C PRO A 33 7.31 -7.06 6.33
N ALA A 34 6.66 -7.20 5.16
CA ALA A 34 6.08 -8.46 4.75
C ALA A 34 7.14 -9.57 4.58
N LYS A 35 8.29 -9.26 3.96
CA LYS A 35 9.42 -10.20 3.84
C LYS A 35 10.00 -10.57 5.20
N ILE A 36 10.20 -9.60 6.11
CA ILE A 36 10.71 -9.87 7.45
C ILE A 36 9.73 -10.73 8.25
N ALA A 37 8.42 -10.52 8.07
CA ALA A 37 7.39 -11.33 8.70
C ALA A 37 7.26 -12.76 8.10
N GLY A 38 8.05 -13.10 7.09
CA GLY A 38 8.05 -14.42 6.49
C GLY A 38 6.87 -14.72 5.57
N VAL A 39 6.27 -13.68 4.97
CA VAL A 39 5.23 -13.89 3.93
C VAL A 39 5.84 -14.62 2.74
N GLU A 40 5.19 -15.69 2.32
CA GLU A 40 5.72 -16.56 1.25
C GLU A 40 5.68 -15.89 -0.12
N GLU A 41 4.60 -15.16 -0.44
CA GLU A 41 4.38 -14.52 -1.74
C GLU A 41 3.82 -13.09 -1.56
N ILE A 42 4.50 -12.11 -2.14
CA ILE A 42 4.09 -10.71 -2.16
C ILE A 42 3.66 -10.32 -3.57
N ILE A 43 2.40 -9.93 -3.71
CA ILE A 43 1.79 -9.54 -4.98
C ILE A 43 1.52 -8.05 -4.95
N MET A 44 2.04 -7.31 -5.93
CA MET A 44 1.85 -5.86 -6.02
C MET A 44 0.92 -5.49 -7.17
N CYS A 45 -0.02 -4.60 -6.90
CA CYS A 45 -0.83 -3.90 -7.91
C CYS A 45 -0.47 -2.42 -7.92
N THR A 46 -0.24 -1.88 -9.11
CA THR A 46 0.01 -0.45 -9.31
C THR A 46 -0.63 -0.02 -10.64
N PRO A 47 -1.29 1.14 -10.70
CA PRO A 47 -1.83 1.64 -11.96
C PRO A 47 -0.72 1.87 -12.99
N PRO A 48 -0.95 1.56 -14.26
CA PRO A 48 -0.02 1.94 -15.34
C PRO A 48 0.05 3.46 -15.49
N GLN A 49 1.10 3.95 -16.12
CA GLN A 49 1.21 5.32 -16.58
C GLN A 49 0.23 5.57 -17.76
N LYS A 50 0.11 6.82 -18.22
CA LYS A 50 -0.81 7.19 -19.31
C LYS A 50 -0.51 6.47 -20.63
N ASP A 51 0.72 6.09 -20.86
CA ASP A 51 1.19 5.32 -22.01
C ASP A 51 1.05 3.80 -21.85
N GLY A 52 0.47 3.34 -20.73
CA GLY A 52 0.29 1.92 -20.42
C GLY A 52 1.52 1.26 -19.82
N THR A 53 2.65 1.97 -19.68
CA THR A 53 3.89 1.39 -19.11
C THR A 53 3.91 1.45 -17.60
N PRO A 54 4.70 0.58 -16.92
CA PRO A 54 4.93 0.70 -15.49
C PRO A 54 5.87 1.86 -15.18
N ASN A 55 5.69 2.49 -14.02
CA ASN A 55 6.66 3.47 -13.54
C ASN A 55 7.98 2.78 -13.15
N PRO A 56 9.13 3.16 -13.77
CA PRO A 56 10.40 2.45 -13.57
C PRO A 56 10.90 2.51 -12.12
N ASN A 57 10.64 3.59 -11.38
CA ASN A 57 11.07 3.73 -9.99
C ASN A 57 10.29 2.78 -9.06
N ILE A 58 8.99 2.58 -9.34
CA ILE A 58 8.16 1.63 -8.60
C ILE A 58 8.62 0.21 -8.87
N ILE A 59 8.91 -0.13 -10.15
CA ILE A 59 9.40 -1.46 -10.51
C ILE A 59 10.79 -1.73 -9.90
N ALA A 60 11.69 -0.75 -9.94
CA ALA A 60 13.01 -0.89 -9.31
C ALA A 60 12.89 -1.13 -7.81
N ALA A 61 12.06 -0.35 -7.10
CA ALA A 61 11.79 -0.55 -5.68
C ALA A 61 11.19 -1.93 -5.39
N ALA A 62 10.23 -2.38 -6.20
CA ALA A 62 9.61 -3.68 -6.06
C ALA A 62 10.63 -4.83 -6.22
N LYS A 63 11.52 -4.72 -7.19
CA LYS A 63 12.60 -5.70 -7.41
C LYS A 63 13.56 -5.75 -6.21
N VAL A 64 13.99 -4.59 -5.72
CA VAL A 64 14.89 -4.51 -4.55
C VAL A 64 14.22 -5.05 -3.29
N ALA A 65 12.93 -4.75 -3.08
CA ALA A 65 12.17 -5.23 -1.93
C ALA A 65 11.78 -6.72 -2.02
N GLY A 66 12.03 -7.38 -3.15
CA GLY A 66 11.72 -8.80 -3.35
C GLY A 66 10.23 -9.09 -3.53
N VAL A 67 9.50 -8.20 -4.23
CA VAL A 67 8.12 -8.46 -4.65
C VAL A 67 8.11 -9.57 -5.69
N ASP A 68 7.22 -10.55 -5.53
CA ASP A 68 7.22 -11.77 -6.35
C ASP A 68 6.45 -11.59 -7.66
N ARG A 69 5.32 -10.86 -7.63
CA ARG A 69 4.50 -10.57 -8.82
C ARG A 69 4.03 -9.12 -8.85
N ILE A 70 3.93 -8.57 -10.05
CA ILE A 70 3.47 -7.20 -10.28
C ILE A 70 2.37 -7.22 -11.34
N PHE A 71 1.24 -6.59 -11.03
CA PHE A 71 0.12 -6.41 -11.94
C PHE A 71 -0.14 -4.92 -12.18
N LEU A 72 -0.21 -4.54 -13.45
CA LEU A 72 -0.50 -3.15 -13.85
C LEU A 72 -2.00 -2.91 -13.87
N MET A 73 -2.56 -2.72 -12.70
CA MET A 73 -3.98 -2.38 -12.49
C MET A 73 -4.14 -1.52 -11.25
N GLY A 74 -5.18 -0.69 -11.24
CA GLY A 74 -5.46 0.22 -10.15
C GLY A 74 -6.93 0.27 -9.77
N GLY A 75 -7.28 1.13 -8.81
CA GLY A 75 -8.64 1.34 -8.38
C GLY A 75 -9.28 0.18 -7.61
N ALA A 76 -10.60 0.23 -7.45
CA ALA A 76 -11.36 -0.77 -6.72
C ALA A 76 -11.25 -2.18 -7.32
N GLN A 77 -11.13 -2.29 -8.65
CA GLN A 77 -10.99 -3.57 -9.35
C GLN A 77 -9.70 -4.30 -8.98
N ALA A 78 -8.59 -3.58 -8.74
CA ALA A 78 -7.35 -4.20 -8.28
C ALA A 78 -7.52 -4.81 -6.88
N VAL A 79 -8.21 -4.10 -5.99
CA VAL A 79 -8.52 -4.59 -4.64
C VAL A 79 -9.42 -5.83 -4.71
N ALA A 80 -10.44 -5.81 -5.56
CA ALA A 80 -11.35 -6.94 -5.76
C ALA A 80 -10.61 -8.16 -6.35
N ALA A 81 -9.74 -7.94 -7.34
CA ALA A 81 -8.94 -9.02 -7.94
C ALA A 81 -8.03 -9.69 -6.90
N LEU A 82 -7.39 -8.92 -6.03
CA LEU A 82 -6.58 -9.45 -4.94
C LEU A 82 -7.41 -10.20 -3.89
N ALA A 83 -8.61 -9.69 -3.57
CA ALA A 83 -9.45 -10.25 -2.52
C ALA A 83 -10.10 -11.58 -2.91
N TYR A 84 -10.59 -11.68 -4.14
CA TYR A 84 -11.30 -12.87 -4.62
C TYR A 84 -10.38 -13.82 -5.39
N GLY A 85 -9.33 -13.32 -5.98
CA GLY A 85 -8.54 -14.02 -6.98
C GLY A 85 -9.22 -14.00 -8.35
N THR A 86 -8.42 -14.17 -9.39
CA THR A 86 -8.86 -14.37 -10.77
C THR A 86 -8.01 -15.46 -11.40
N GLU A 87 -8.24 -15.79 -12.66
CA GLU A 87 -7.39 -16.72 -13.39
C GLU A 87 -5.90 -16.32 -13.37
N SER A 88 -5.61 -15.01 -13.45
CA SER A 88 -4.24 -14.47 -13.51
C SER A 88 -3.72 -13.97 -12.16
N VAL A 89 -4.61 -13.44 -11.30
CA VAL A 89 -4.25 -12.82 -10.03
C VAL A 89 -4.60 -13.75 -8.88
N PRO A 90 -3.61 -14.27 -8.15
CA PRO A 90 -3.88 -15.14 -7.00
C PRO A 90 -4.62 -14.38 -5.89
N LYS A 91 -5.56 -15.06 -5.24
CA LYS A 91 -6.18 -14.57 -4.01
C LYS A 91 -5.14 -14.39 -2.91
N VAL A 92 -5.23 -13.27 -2.19
CA VAL A 92 -4.35 -12.94 -1.06
C VAL A 92 -5.07 -13.05 0.28
N ASP A 93 -4.31 -13.20 1.36
CA ASP A 93 -4.83 -13.26 2.72
C ASP A 93 -5.06 -11.86 3.30
N LYS A 94 -4.23 -10.88 2.89
CA LYS A 94 -4.27 -9.50 3.36
C LYS A 94 -3.91 -8.52 2.25
N ILE A 95 -4.59 -7.36 2.23
CA ILE A 95 -4.28 -6.25 1.31
C ILE A 95 -3.78 -5.07 2.13
N VAL A 96 -2.61 -4.55 1.77
CA VAL A 96 -1.95 -3.42 2.42
C VAL A 96 -1.62 -2.32 1.41
N GLY A 97 -1.36 -1.14 1.91
CA GLY A 97 -0.95 0.01 1.11
C GLY A 97 -2.04 1.07 0.95
N PRO A 98 -1.62 2.32 0.72
CA PRO A 98 -2.50 3.46 0.55
C PRO A 98 -3.13 3.46 -0.85
N GLY A 99 -4.26 4.14 -0.98
CA GLY A 99 -4.92 4.34 -2.26
C GLY A 99 -5.90 5.51 -2.21
N ASN A 100 -6.51 5.83 -3.35
CA ASN A 100 -7.55 6.84 -3.43
C ASN A 100 -8.85 6.36 -2.76
N ILE A 101 -9.87 7.22 -2.75
CA ILE A 101 -11.16 6.93 -2.11
C ILE A 101 -11.81 5.62 -2.64
N PHE A 102 -11.63 5.27 -3.91
CA PHE A 102 -12.17 4.04 -4.48
C PHE A 102 -11.46 2.81 -3.93
N VAL A 103 -10.14 2.87 -3.75
CA VAL A 103 -9.33 1.81 -3.13
C VAL A 103 -9.69 1.66 -1.66
N ALA A 104 -9.78 2.76 -0.92
CA ALA A 104 -10.15 2.77 0.49
C ALA A 104 -11.57 2.20 0.70
N THR A 105 -12.52 2.61 -0.14
CA THR A 105 -13.89 2.09 -0.09
C THR A 105 -13.94 0.59 -0.42
N ALA A 106 -13.21 0.14 -1.44
CA ALA A 106 -13.14 -1.27 -1.79
C ALA A 106 -12.54 -2.10 -0.64
N LYS A 107 -11.46 -1.64 -0.01
CA LYS A 107 -10.89 -2.30 1.18
C LYS A 107 -11.91 -2.41 2.31
N LYS A 108 -12.66 -1.32 2.58
CA LYS A 108 -13.71 -1.31 3.59
C LYS A 108 -14.80 -2.33 3.30
N LEU A 109 -15.29 -2.40 2.06
CA LEU A 109 -16.36 -3.31 1.66
C LEU A 109 -15.95 -4.78 1.63
N LEU A 110 -14.66 -5.05 1.40
CA LEU A 110 -14.11 -6.40 1.31
C LEU A 110 -13.48 -6.89 2.62
N TYR A 111 -13.47 -6.05 3.64
CA TYR A 111 -13.02 -6.46 4.98
C TYR A 111 -13.90 -7.62 5.50
N GLY A 112 -13.25 -8.69 5.93
CA GLY A 112 -13.91 -9.96 6.28
C GLY A 112 -13.84 -11.02 5.19
N THR A 113 -13.80 -10.62 3.89
CA THR A 113 -13.48 -11.53 2.78
C THR A 113 -11.95 -11.66 2.61
N VAL A 114 -11.26 -10.56 2.81
CA VAL A 114 -9.80 -10.43 2.88
C VAL A 114 -9.47 -9.53 4.07
N ASP A 115 -8.33 -9.76 4.73
CA ASP A 115 -7.85 -8.85 5.76
C ASP A 115 -7.24 -7.58 5.12
N ILE A 116 -7.22 -6.46 5.87
CA ILE A 116 -6.66 -5.19 5.42
C ILE A 116 -5.74 -4.61 6.51
N ASP A 117 -4.86 -3.67 6.12
CA ASP A 117 -4.04 -2.89 7.06
C ASP A 117 -4.90 -1.92 7.87
N MET A 118 -5.51 -0.95 7.16
CA MET A 118 -6.38 0.06 7.75
C MET A 118 -7.31 0.67 6.67
N ILE A 119 -8.36 1.33 7.14
CA ILE A 119 -9.14 2.25 6.32
C ILE A 119 -8.50 3.63 6.53
N ALA A 120 -7.69 4.07 5.57
CA ALA A 120 -7.03 5.36 5.65
C ALA A 120 -8.06 6.50 5.64
N GLY A 121 -8.01 7.33 6.66
CA GLY A 121 -8.73 8.58 6.75
C GLY A 121 -7.89 9.77 6.28
N PRO A 122 -8.39 11.01 6.43
CA PRO A 122 -7.61 12.23 6.24
C PRO A 122 -6.36 12.19 7.14
N SER A 123 -5.24 12.66 6.61
CA SER A 123 -4.02 12.78 7.40
C SER A 123 -4.08 14.02 8.27
N GLU A 124 -3.61 13.90 9.51
CA GLU A 124 -3.44 15.00 10.45
C GLU A 124 -1.98 15.07 10.88
N ILE A 125 -1.48 16.26 11.19
CA ILE A 125 -0.12 16.47 11.68
C ILE A 125 -0.17 17.06 13.07
N LEU A 126 0.53 16.43 14.01
CA LEU A 126 0.90 17.01 15.28
C LEU A 126 2.42 17.18 15.33
N ILE A 127 2.88 18.42 15.53
CA ILE A 127 4.30 18.72 15.66
C ILE A 127 4.61 19.02 17.12
N ILE A 128 5.55 18.28 17.69
CA ILE A 128 6.11 18.53 19.02
C ILE A 128 7.51 19.11 18.82
N ALA A 129 7.70 20.37 19.18
CA ALA A 129 8.95 21.09 18.95
C ALA A 129 9.32 21.96 20.17
N ASP A 130 10.58 22.16 20.40
CA ASP A 130 11.14 23.05 21.41
C ASP A 130 11.91 24.23 20.77
N LYS A 131 12.66 24.98 21.61
CA LYS A 131 13.43 26.17 21.17
C LYS A 131 14.55 25.85 20.17
N SER A 132 14.99 24.58 20.06
CA SER A 132 16.07 24.16 19.15
C SER A 132 15.57 23.87 17.75
N ALA A 133 14.27 23.73 17.57
CA ALA A 133 13.67 23.37 16.27
C ALA A 133 13.78 24.55 15.27
N ASN A 134 14.07 24.21 14.02
CA ASN A 134 14.12 25.20 12.94
C ASN A 134 12.69 25.58 12.50
N PRO A 135 12.26 26.86 12.68
CA PRO A 135 10.89 27.26 12.33
C PRO A 135 10.51 27.05 10.86
N LYS A 136 11.50 27.10 9.94
CA LYS A 136 11.25 26.89 8.50
C LYS A 136 10.89 25.43 8.21
N PHE A 137 11.49 24.48 8.93
CA PHE A 137 11.15 23.06 8.77
C PHE A 137 9.77 22.78 9.34
N LEU A 138 9.45 23.33 10.51
CA LEU A 138 8.12 23.20 11.11
C LEU A 138 7.02 23.75 10.20
N ALA A 139 7.26 24.91 9.59
CA ALA A 139 6.34 25.50 8.63
C ALA A 139 6.17 24.60 7.39
N ALA A 140 7.25 24.05 6.86
CA ALA A 140 7.20 23.13 5.72
C ALA A 140 6.40 21.85 6.04
N ASP A 141 6.62 21.28 7.22
CA ASP A 141 5.89 20.09 7.66
C ASP A 141 4.39 20.36 7.82
N LEU A 142 4.01 21.49 8.46
CA LEU A 142 2.61 21.90 8.58
C LEU A 142 1.95 22.16 7.23
N MET A 143 2.68 22.71 6.26
CA MET A 143 2.17 22.99 4.92
C MET A 143 2.09 21.71 4.06
N SER A 144 2.76 20.65 4.42
CA SER A 144 2.78 19.41 3.61
C SER A 144 1.38 18.81 3.40
N LEU A 145 0.46 19.01 4.35
CA LEU A 145 -0.94 18.57 4.24
C LEU A 145 -1.79 19.50 3.36
N SER A 146 -1.43 20.76 3.21
CA SER A 146 -2.20 21.71 2.40
C SER A 146 -2.12 21.42 0.89
N LEU A 147 -1.15 20.61 0.47
CA LEU A 147 -0.95 20.21 -0.92
C LEU A 147 -1.73 18.94 -1.30
N ILE A 148 -2.41 18.30 -0.34
CA ILE A 148 -3.13 17.05 -0.52
C ILE A 148 -4.65 17.28 -0.68
N HIS A 149 -5.12 18.49 -0.45
CA HIS A 149 -6.54 18.88 -0.52
C HIS A 149 -6.80 19.86 -1.66
#